data_e0641c4822c5d35aef22e3e79b17c793
#
_entry.id   e0641c4822c5d35aef22e3e79b17c793
#
_cell.length_a   1.000
_cell.length_b   1.000
_cell.length_c   1.000
_cell.angle_alpha   90.00
_cell.angle_beta   90.00
_cell.angle_gamma   90.00
#
_symmetry.space_group_name_H-M   'P 1'
#
loop_
_entity.id
_entity.type
_entity.pdbx_description
1 polymer ?
#
loop_
_entity_poly.entity_id
_entity_poly.type
_entity_poly.pdbx_seq_one_letter_code
_entity_poly.pdbx_strand_id
1 'polypeptide(L)'
;MKQVQLLRLIVEKKGLIKVCSTIGNHEYHTRELLKKVGAYGYGHKLLLEAENKGLVKRRIVKNRMYNKLTKKGRDVVKLAKQIGVA
;
A
#
# COMPACT_ATOMS: atom_id res chain seq x y z
N MET A 1 5.05 11.47 -9.59
CA MET A 1 6.31 11.17 -8.88
C MET A 1 7.35 10.70 -9.88
N LYS A 2 8.56 11.23 -9.79
CA LYS A 2 9.65 10.81 -10.68
C LYS A 2 10.12 9.40 -10.31
N GLN A 3 10.60 8.65 -11.30
CA GLN A 3 11.02 7.27 -11.13
C GLN A 3 12.09 7.09 -10.04
N VAL A 4 13.01 8.03 -9.93
CA VAL A 4 14.05 7.99 -8.89
C VAL A 4 13.44 8.02 -7.50
N GLN A 5 12.40 8.83 -7.29
CA GLN A 5 11.70 8.92 -6.02
C GLN A 5 10.95 7.63 -5.71
N LEU A 6 10.37 6.99 -6.73
CA LEU A 6 9.69 5.70 -6.57
C LEU A 6 10.68 4.60 -6.17
N LEU A 7 11.84 4.56 -6.84
CA LEU A 7 12.89 3.60 -6.53
C LEU A 7 13.39 3.76 -5.10
N ARG A 8 13.62 4.99 -4.66
CA ARG A 8 14.04 5.27 -3.30
C ARG A 8 13.01 4.80 -2.28
N LEU A 9 11.73 5.08 -2.55
CA LEU A 9 10.64 4.65 -1.69
C LEU A 9 10.61 3.11 -1.56
N ILE A 10 10.76 2.41 -2.68
CA ILE A 10 10.74 0.95 -2.70
C ILE A 10 11.88 0.37 -1.86
N VAL A 11 13.08 0.91 -2.01
CA VAL A 11 14.26 0.40 -1.29
C VAL A 11 14.18 0.72 0.21
N GLU A 12 13.76 1.92 0.56
CA GLU A 12 13.75 2.38 1.95
C GLU A 12 12.52 1.92 2.75
N LYS A 13 11.41 1.66 2.07
CA LYS A 13 10.12 1.39 2.74
C LYS A 13 9.50 0.09 2.25
N LYS A 14 10.23 -1.01 2.45
CA LYS A 14 9.76 -2.35 2.02
C LYS A 14 8.43 -2.74 2.64
N GLY A 15 8.17 -2.31 3.88
CA GLY A 15 6.90 -2.57 4.55
C GLY A 15 5.71 -1.92 3.83
N LEU A 16 5.90 -0.70 3.34
CA LEU A 16 4.87 -0.01 2.55
C LEU A 16 4.61 -0.77 1.25
N ILE A 17 5.65 -1.26 0.60
CA ILE A 17 5.53 -2.01 -0.64
C ILE A 17 4.75 -3.31 -0.39
N LYS A 18 4.98 -3.98 0.73
CA LYS A 18 4.25 -5.18 1.10
C LYS A 18 2.75 -4.89 1.24
N VAL A 19 2.39 -3.81 1.93
CA VAL A 19 1.00 -3.40 2.09
C VAL A 19 0.37 -3.10 0.73
N CYS A 20 1.04 -2.31 -0.09
CA CYS A 20 0.52 -1.95 -1.42
C CYS A 20 0.39 -3.16 -2.32
N SER A 21 1.37 -4.07 -2.32
CA SER A 21 1.33 -5.30 -3.12
C SER A 21 0.18 -6.20 -2.69
N THR A 22 -0.09 -6.26 -1.39
CA THR A 22 -1.20 -7.05 -0.85
C THR A 22 -2.54 -6.52 -1.34
N ILE A 23 -2.70 -5.19 -1.37
CA ILE A 23 -3.92 -4.58 -1.90
C ILE A 23 -4.10 -4.92 -3.39
N GLY A 24 -3.03 -4.74 -4.17
CA GLY A 24 -3.07 -5.04 -5.60
C GLY A 24 -4.18 -4.29 -6.32
N ASN A 25 -4.98 -5.02 -7.11
CA ASN A 25 -6.11 -4.46 -7.87
C ASN A 25 -7.42 -4.54 -7.11
N HIS A 26 -7.39 -4.97 -5.85
CA HIS A 26 -8.59 -5.15 -5.04
C HIS A 26 -8.83 -3.97 -4.12
N GLU A 27 -10.00 -3.95 -3.54
CA GLU A 27 -10.35 -3.01 -2.48
C GLU A 27 -10.68 -3.84 -1.24
N TYR A 28 -9.91 -3.66 -0.17
CA TYR A 28 -10.09 -4.41 1.06
C TYR A 28 -10.49 -3.50 2.20
N HIS A 29 -11.38 -3.97 3.10
CA HIS A 29 -11.58 -3.25 4.35
C HIS A 29 -10.36 -3.48 5.25
N THR A 30 -10.11 -2.54 6.16
CA THR A 30 -8.87 -2.49 6.93
C THR A 30 -8.55 -3.79 7.66
N ARG A 31 -9.53 -4.36 8.36
CA ARG A 31 -9.33 -5.58 9.12
C ARG A 31 -8.87 -6.74 8.26
N GLU A 32 -9.52 -6.92 7.11
CA GLU A 32 -9.17 -7.99 6.17
C GLU A 32 -7.76 -7.77 5.60
N LEU A 33 -7.45 -6.52 5.24
CA LEU A 33 -6.14 -6.18 4.71
C LEU A 33 -5.03 -6.47 5.72
N LEU A 34 -5.22 -6.05 6.97
CA LEU A 34 -4.22 -6.25 8.02
C LEU A 34 -4.03 -7.73 8.35
N LYS A 35 -5.10 -8.51 8.25
CA LYS A 35 -5.01 -9.96 8.43
C LYS A 35 -4.14 -10.60 7.35
N LYS A 36 -4.29 -10.14 6.09
CA LYS A 36 -3.48 -10.63 4.98
C LYS A 36 -2.02 -10.20 5.10
N VAL A 37 -1.78 -8.99 5.59
CA VAL A 37 -0.41 -8.49 5.83
C VAL A 37 0.25 -9.22 7.00
N GLY A 38 -0.55 -9.69 7.96
CA GLY A 38 -0.06 -10.47 9.09
C GLY A 38 0.47 -9.65 10.26
N ALA A 39 0.19 -8.34 10.30
CA ALA A 39 0.69 -7.47 11.35
C ALA A 39 -0.30 -6.35 11.62
N TYR A 40 -1.18 -6.54 12.62
CA TYR A 40 -2.26 -5.59 12.88
C TYR A 40 -1.78 -4.20 13.28
N GLY A 41 -1.00 -4.09 14.35
CA GLY A 41 -0.54 -2.78 14.84
C GLY A 41 0.40 -2.09 13.88
N TYR A 42 1.46 -2.76 13.49
CA TYR A 42 2.47 -2.21 12.59
C TYR A 42 1.90 -2.02 11.17
N GLY A 43 1.08 -2.97 10.73
CA GLY A 43 0.41 -2.89 9.43
C GLY A 43 -0.50 -1.69 9.33
N HIS A 44 -1.24 -1.39 10.40
CA HIS A 44 -2.10 -0.20 10.43
C HIS A 44 -1.30 1.08 10.30
N LYS A 45 -0.17 1.15 10.99
CA LYS A 45 0.74 2.30 10.90
C LYS A 45 1.26 2.47 9.47
N LEU A 46 1.66 1.37 8.82
CA LEU A 46 2.11 1.39 7.43
C LEU A 46 1.00 1.83 6.48
N LEU A 47 -0.23 1.39 6.73
CA LEU A 47 -1.38 1.77 5.92
C LEU A 47 -1.65 3.26 5.98
N LEU A 48 -1.58 3.86 7.18
CA LEU A 48 -1.74 5.29 7.35
C LEU A 48 -0.60 6.06 6.66
N GLU A 49 0.61 5.55 6.72
CA GLU A 49 1.75 6.14 6.04
C GLU A 49 1.57 6.08 4.53
N ALA A 50 1.08 4.95 4.02
CA ALA A 50 0.79 4.78 2.60
C ALA A 50 -0.26 5.78 2.12
N GLU A 51 -1.32 6.00 2.92
CA GLU A 51 -2.33 7.00 2.61
C GLU A 51 -1.71 8.40 2.59
N ASN A 52 -0.91 8.71 3.59
CA ASN A 52 -0.25 10.01 3.70
C ASN A 52 0.67 10.30 2.51
N LYS A 53 1.31 9.27 1.96
CA LYS A 53 2.17 9.40 0.80
C LYS A 53 1.42 9.36 -0.54
N GLY A 54 0.09 9.23 -0.49
CA GLY A 54 -0.73 9.20 -1.69
C GLY A 54 -0.72 7.89 -2.44
N LEU A 55 -0.30 6.80 -1.81
CA LEU A 55 -0.24 5.48 -2.43
C LEU A 55 -1.56 4.72 -2.29
N VAL A 56 -2.32 5.02 -1.24
CA VAL A 56 -3.57 4.36 -0.90
C VAL A 56 -4.64 5.41 -0.72
N LYS A 57 -5.83 5.13 -1.24
CA LYS A 57 -7.03 5.93 -1.01
C LYS A 57 -7.95 5.13 -0.08
N ARG A 58 -8.47 5.79 0.94
CA ARG A 58 -9.35 5.17 1.93
C ARG A 58 -10.72 5.81 1.91
N ARG A 59 -11.76 5.01 2.07
CA ARG A 59 -13.13 5.51 2.16
C ARG A 59 -13.96 4.68 3.12
N ILE A 60 -14.96 5.32 3.73
CA ILE A 60 -15.86 4.66 4.66
C ILE A 60 -17.14 4.25 3.92
N VAL A 61 -17.52 2.97 4.07
CA VAL A 61 -18.76 2.44 3.53
C VAL A 61 -19.41 1.63 4.65
N LYS A 62 -20.60 2.02 5.08
CA LYS A 62 -21.36 1.31 6.13
C LYS A 62 -20.51 0.99 7.37
N ASN A 63 -19.85 2.02 7.89
CA ASN A 63 -19.00 1.92 9.08
C ASN A 63 -17.73 1.08 8.92
N ARG A 64 -17.37 0.72 7.68
CA ARG A 64 -16.12 0.02 7.40
C ARG A 64 -15.22 0.89 6.54
N MET A 65 -13.94 0.89 6.89
CA MET A 65 -12.95 1.63 6.11
C MET A 65 -12.35 0.70 5.05
N TYR A 66 -12.51 1.10 3.78
CA TYR A 66 -11.96 0.37 2.64
C TYR A 66 -10.70 1.04 2.12
N ASN A 67 -9.79 0.26 1.59
CA ASN A 67 -8.47 0.70 1.15
C ASN A 67 -8.21 0.21 -0.26
N LYS A 68 -7.80 1.13 -1.14
CA LYS A 68 -7.54 0.84 -2.54
C LYS A 68 -6.30 1.61 -2.98
N LEU A 69 -5.51 1.02 -3.87
CA LEU A 69 -4.35 1.73 -4.43
C LEU A 69 -4.79 2.90 -5.31
N THR A 70 -4.06 3.99 -5.20
CA THR A 70 -4.14 5.10 -6.15
C THR A 70 -3.34 4.73 -7.39
N LYS A 71 -3.39 5.56 -8.45
CA LYS A 71 -2.53 5.37 -9.61
C LYS A 71 -1.06 5.33 -9.20
N LYS A 72 -0.67 6.25 -8.32
CA LYS A 72 0.69 6.30 -7.78
C LYS A 72 1.06 5.01 -7.05
N GLY A 73 0.14 4.47 -6.24
CA GLY A 73 0.34 3.19 -5.56
C GLY A 73 0.50 2.04 -6.53
N ARG A 74 -0.31 2.00 -7.58
CA ARG A 74 -0.18 0.96 -8.62
C ARG A 74 1.15 1.07 -9.35
N ASP A 75 1.60 2.29 -9.64
CA ASP A 75 2.89 2.52 -10.30
C ASP A 75 4.04 2.03 -9.43
N VAL A 76 3.98 2.27 -8.12
CA VAL A 76 4.98 1.81 -7.17
C VAL A 76 5.04 0.28 -7.15
N VAL A 77 3.89 -0.40 -7.08
CA VAL A 77 3.84 -1.86 -7.07
C VAL A 77 4.37 -2.44 -8.37
N LYS A 78 3.99 -1.84 -9.50
CA LYS A 78 4.47 -2.29 -10.81
C LYS A 78 5.99 -2.21 -10.90
N LEU A 79 6.56 -1.08 -10.47
CA LEU A 79 8.01 -0.90 -10.48
C LEU A 79 8.70 -1.87 -9.53
N ALA A 80 8.14 -2.07 -8.34
CA ALA A 80 8.68 -3.01 -7.36
C ALA A 80 8.75 -4.44 -7.91
N LYS A 81 7.72 -4.85 -8.66
CA LYS A 81 7.71 -6.16 -9.31
C LYS A 81 8.78 -6.25 -10.39
N GLN A 82 8.98 -5.18 -11.16
CA GLN A 82 9.99 -5.13 -12.24
C GLN A 82 11.41 -5.29 -11.70
N ILE A 83 11.67 -4.78 -10.51
CA ILE A 83 13.01 -4.89 -9.89
C ILE A 83 13.12 -6.06 -8.91
N GLY A 84 12.09 -6.89 -8.81
CA GLY A 84 12.14 -8.11 -8.00
C GLY A 84 11.95 -7.91 -6.50
N VAL A 85 11.37 -6.81 -6.05
CA VAL A 85 11.14 -6.52 -4.63
C VAL A 85 9.75 -6.94 -4.17
N ALA A 86 8.80 -6.99 -5.09
CA ALA A 86 7.41 -7.33 -4.75
C ALA A 86 6.94 -8.58 -5.44
#